data_13bf87c5faa67bcfefab4ed712b43ff7
#
_entry.id   13bf87c5faa67bcfefab4ed712b43ff7
#
_cell.length_a   1.000
_cell.length_b   1.000
_cell.length_c   1.000
_cell.angle_alpha   90.00
_cell.angle_beta   90.00
_cell.angle_gamma   90.00
#
_symmetry.space_group_name_H-M   'P 1'
#
loop_
_entity.id
_entity.type
_entity.pdbx_description
1 polymer ?
#
loop_
_entity_poly.entity_id
_entity_poly.type
_entity_poly.pdbx_seq_one_letter_code
_entity_poly.pdbx_strand_id
1 'polypeptide(L)'
;VYVSGQVPMVGGVLAETGAVGEGEGFVSPERAKELAAVCALNALAAVKSVVGDLDRVERVVKVVGFVASDPSFTGQPGVINGASELFGDVFGDAGRHARSAVGVVALPLGAPVEVEVIVHVRD
;
A
#
# COMPACT_ATOMS: atom_id res chain seq x y z
N VAL A 1 -7.99 -12.92 -6.50
CA VAL A 1 -7.12 -12.06 -7.33
C VAL A 1 -5.91 -11.65 -6.51
N TYR A 2 -4.74 -11.87 -7.08
CA TYR A 2 -3.47 -11.48 -6.49
C TYR A 2 -2.99 -10.23 -7.22
N VAL A 3 -2.75 -9.15 -6.47
CA VAL A 3 -2.27 -7.90 -7.04
C VAL A 3 -0.78 -7.78 -6.76
N SER A 4 0.01 -7.61 -7.82
CA SER A 4 1.45 -7.35 -7.71
C SER A 4 1.71 -6.07 -6.94
N GLY A 5 2.90 -5.95 -6.36
CA GLY A 5 3.27 -4.77 -5.59
C GLY A 5 3.05 -3.47 -6.35
N GLN A 6 2.33 -2.56 -5.73
CA GLN A 6 2.03 -1.24 -6.29
C GLN A 6 2.84 -0.19 -5.55
N VAL A 7 3.54 0.62 -6.30
CA VAL A 7 4.26 1.78 -5.79
C VAL A 7 3.38 3.03 -5.97
N PRO A 8 3.68 4.14 -5.26
CA PRO A 8 2.77 5.30 -5.25
C PRO A 8 2.88 6.15 -6.53
N MET A 9 2.44 5.59 -7.64
CA MET A 9 2.38 6.28 -8.94
C MET A 9 1.17 7.21 -9.01
N VAL A 10 1.41 8.40 -9.52
CA VAL A 10 0.36 9.37 -9.85
C VAL A 10 0.69 9.92 -11.22
N GLY A 11 -0.22 9.76 -12.19
CA GLY A 11 0.01 10.26 -13.54
C GLY A 11 1.22 9.65 -14.23
N GLY A 12 1.57 8.41 -13.90
CA GLY A 12 2.67 7.68 -14.54
C GLY A 12 4.05 7.94 -13.93
N VAL A 13 4.13 8.73 -12.87
CA VAL A 13 5.40 9.00 -12.16
C VAL A 13 5.22 8.78 -10.67
N LEU A 14 6.31 8.48 -9.96
CA LEU A 14 6.26 8.38 -8.50
C LEU A 14 5.94 9.74 -7.88
N ALA A 15 4.99 9.76 -6.96
CA ALA A 15 4.60 10.97 -6.25
C ALA A 15 5.76 11.51 -5.40
N GLU A 16 6.60 10.62 -4.89
CA GLU A 16 7.77 10.97 -4.09
C GLU A 16 8.74 9.80 -4.07
N THR A 17 10.03 10.09 -3.87
CA THR A 17 11.08 9.07 -3.76
C THR A 17 11.87 9.27 -2.47
N GLY A 18 12.54 8.22 -2.03
CA GLY A 18 13.41 8.26 -0.86
C GLY A 18 12.97 7.30 0.24
N ALA A 19 13.86 7.04 1.18
CA ALA A 19 13.58 6.17 2.32
C ALA A 19 12.78 6.91 3.40
N VAL A 20 12.00 6.14 4.14
CA VAL A 20 11.19 6.64 5.24
C VAL A 20 12.01 6.64 6.54
N GLY A 21 11.91 7.70 7.30
CA GLY A 21 12.60 7.83 8.59
C GLY A 21 12.22 9.13 9.26
N GLU A 22 12.80 9.33 10.44
CA GLU A 22 12.64 10.58 11.17
C GLU A 22 13.76 11.55 10.77
N GLY A 23 13.41 12.81 10.64
CA GLY A 23 14.40 13.88 10.42
C GLY A 23 14.64 14.21 8.96
N GLU A 24 15.66 15.05 8.73
CA GLU A 24 15.98 15.58 7.42
C GLU A 24 16.50 14.47 6.49
N GLY A 25 16.19 14.60 5.21
CA GLY A 25 16.66 13.68 4.18
C GLY A 25 15.80 12.44 4.02
N PHE A 26 14.80 12.25 4.89
CA PHE A 26 13.88 11.12 4.81
C PHE A 26 12.48 11.60 4.40
N VAL A 27 11.71 10.68 3.81
CA VAL A 27 10.27 10.87 3.69
C VAL A 27 9.68 10.68 5.09
N SER A 28 8.87 11.62 5.56
CA SER A 28 8.31 11.51 6.90
C SER A 28 7.32 10.33 6.99
N PRO A 29 7.15 9.73 8.18
CA PRO A 29 6.16 8.67 8.36
C PRO A 29 4.74 9.11 7.99
N GLU A 30 4.38 10.36 8.26
CA GLU A 30 3.08 10.92 7.93
C GLU A 30 2.87 10.99 6.41
N ARG A 31 3.89 11.45 5.69
CA ARG A 31 3.83 11.51 4.23
C ARG A 31 3.83 10.10 3.63
N ALA A 32 4.63 9.20 4.18
CA ALA A 32 4.67 7.81 3.72
C ALA A 32 3.31 7.13 3.90
N LYS A 33 2.58 7.44 4.96
CA LYS A 33 1.22 6.93 5.18
C LYS A 33 0.27 7.39 4.06
N GLU A 34 0.34 8.66 3.66
CA GLU A 34 -0.43 9.16 2.52
C GLU A 34 -0.08 8.42 1.24
N LEU A 35 1.20 8.15 1.03
CA LEU A 35 1.68 7.44 -0.16
C LEU A 35 1.25 5.96 -0.15
N ALA A 36 1.15 5.34 1.02
CA ALA A 36 0.61 3.99 1.14
C ALA A 36 -0.86 3.94 0.69
N ALA A 37 -1.64 4.98 0.97
CA ALA A 37 -3.01 5.08 0.47
C ALA A 37 -3.04 5.19 -1.06
N VAL A 38 -2.09 5.89 -1.66
CA VAL A 38 -1.96 5.95 -3.14
C VAL A 38 -1.67 4.56 -3.71
N CYS A 39 -0.77 3.80 -3.06
CA CYS A 39 -0.50 2.42 -3.45
C CYS A 39 -1.78 1.57 -3.42
N ALA A 40 -2.58 1.72 -2.38
CA ALA A 40 -3.85 0.99 -2.25
C ALA A 40 -4.85 1.37 -3.34
N LEU A 41 -4.94 2.65 -3.70
CA LEU A 41 -5.76 3.09 -4.82
C LEU A 41 -5.32 2.44 -6.13
N ASN A 42 -4.01 2.37 -6.36
CA ASN A 42 -3.46 1.73 -7.56
C ASN A 42 -3.78 0.22 -7.55
N ALA A 43 -3.73 -0.41 -6.38
CA ALA A 43 -4.09 -1.81 -6.24
C ALA A 43 -5.57 -2.03 -6.57
N LEU A 44 -6.46 -1.16 -6.10
CA LEU A 44 -7.89 -1.24 -6.43
C LEU A 44 -8.15 -1.03 -7.92
N ALA A 45 -7.42 -0.14 -8.57
CA ALA A 45 -7.51 0.05 -10.01
C ALA A 45 -7.10 -1.23 -10.75
N ALA A 46 -6.05 -1.91 -10.27
CA ALA A 46 -5.61 -3.19 -10.85
C ALA A 46 -6.68 -4.27 -10.68
N VAL A 47 -7.27 -4.38 -9.50
CA VAL A 47 -8.38 -5.32 -9.25
C VAL A 47 -9.53 -5.03 -10.22
N LYS A 48 -9.94 -3.78 -10.31
CA LYS A 48 -11.05 -3.38 -11.18
C LYS A 48 -10.78 -3.73 -12.64
N SER A 49 -9.54 -3.59 -13.10
CA SER A 49 -9.17 -3.93 -14.48
C SER A 49 -9.38 -5.41 -14.80
N VAL A 50 -9.31 -6.26 -13.78
CA VAL A 50 -9.47 -7.71 -13.94
C VAL A 50 -10.92 -8.15 -13.74
N VAL A 51 -11.60 -7.61 -12.73
CA VAL A 51 -12.93 -8.09 -12.34
C VAL A 51 -14.07 -7.23 -12.88
N GLY A 52 -13.78 -6.03 -13.35
CA GLY A 52 -14.77 -5.12 -13.94
C GLY A 52 -15.45 -4.22 -12.92
N ASP A 53 -15.98 -4.78 -11.85
CA ASP A 53 -16.71 -4.04 -10.83
C ASP A 53 -16.18 -4.40 -9.44
N LEU A 54 -15.78 -3.40 -8.66
CA LEU A 54 -15.27 -3.62 -7.31
C LEU A 54 -16.34 -4.19 -6.36
N ASP A 55 -17.62 -4.07 -6.69
CA ASP A 55 -18.69 -4.71 -5.91
C ASP A 55 -18.58 -6.23 -5.91
N ARG A 56 -17.79 -6.80 -6.82
CA ARG A 56 -17.51 -8.24 -6.84
C ARG A 56 -16.49 -8.67 -5.80
N VAL A 57 -15.77 -7.74 -5.19
CA VAL A 57 -14.83 -8.05 -4.12
C VAL A 57 -15.62 -8.45 -2.88
N GLU A 58 -15.46 -9.69 -2.46
CA GLU A 58 -16.13 -10.24 -1.30
C GLU A 58 -15.41 -9.87 -0.02
N ARG A 59 -14.07 -9.86 -0.07
CA ARG A 59 -13.25 -9.41 1.06
C ARG A 59 -11.80 -9.21 0.63
N VAL A 60 -11.10 -8.38 1.38
CA VAL A 60 -9.65 -8.27 1.31
C VAL A 60 -9.08 -9.37 2.21
N VAL A 61 -8.21 -10.21 1.65
CA VAL A 61 -7.67 -11.37 2.36
C VAL A 61 -6.38 -11.04 3.07
N LYS A 62 -5.42 -10.46 2.35
CA LYS A 62 -4.08 -10.21 2.86
C LYS A 62 -3.50 -8.98 2.22
N VAL A 63 -2.90 -8.15 3.03
CA VAL A 63 -2.11 -6.98 2.58
C VAL A 63 -0.68 -7.18 3.04
N VAL A 64 0.28 -6.98 2.15
CA VAL A 64 1.69 -6.90 2.51
C VAL A 64 2.20 -5.53 2.11
N GLY A 65 2.71 -4.81 3.09
CA GLY A 65 3.28 -3.48 2.90
C GLY A 65 4.78 -3.50 3.12
N PHE A 66 5.51 -2.89 2.20
CA PHE A 66 6.96 -2.75 2.25
C PHE A 66 7.29 -1.27 2.38
N VAL A 67 8.14 -0.94 3.32
CA VAL A 67 8.56 0.45 3.55
C VAL A 67 10.08 0.51 3.41
N ALA A 68 10.57 1.26 2.42
CA ALA A 68 12.00 1.53 2.29
C ALA A 68 12.37 2.39 3.49
N SER A 69 13.10 1.83 4.45
CA SER A 69 13.23 2.43 5.77
C SER A 69 14.67 2.66 6.17
N ASP A 70 14.92 3.76 6.87
CA ASP A 70 16.10 3.88 7.69
C ASP A 70 16.12 2.68 8.66
N PRO A 71 17.28 2.01 8.87
CA PRO A 71 17.33 0.85 9.75
C PRO A 71 16.83 1.07 11.18
N SER A 72 16.86 2.31 11.67
CA SER A 72 16.37 2.62 13.01
C SER A 72 14.86 2.88 13.04
N PHE A 73 14.21 3.00 11.89
CA PHE A 73 12.78 3.24 11.82
C PHE A 73 12.01 1.92 11.93
N THR A 74 11.14 1.82 12.91
CA THR A 74 10.34 0.61 13.17
C THR A 74 8.84 0.87 13.11
N GLY A 75 8.43 2.01 12.58
CA GLY A 75 7.02 2.42 12.47
C GLY A 75 6.32 1.97 11.20
N GLN A 76 6.79 0.91 10.52
CA GLN A 76 6.19 0.42 9.29
C GLN A 76 4.68 0.16 9.41
N PRO A 77 4.16 -0.43 10.50
CA PRO A 77 2.72 -0.62 10.62
C PRO A 77 1.93 0.68 10.54
N GLY A 78 2.40 1.74 11.16
CA GLY A 78 1.75 3.05 11.10
C GLY A 78 1.69 3.61 9.68
N VAL A 79 2.74 3.41 8.90
CA VAL A 79 2.80 3.81 7.49
C VAL A 79 1.79 3.01 6.66
N ILE A 80 1.79 1.70 6.80
CA ILE A 80 0.90 0.83 6.01
C ILE A 80 -0.56 0.97 6.44
N ASN A 81 -0.84 1.53 7.60
CA ASN A 81 -2.19 1.89 7.99
C ASN A 81 -2.88 2.77 6.93
N GLY A 82 -2.13 3.57 6.17
CA GLY A 82 -2.69 4.35 5.08
C GLY A 82 -3.41 3.49 4.05
N ALA A 83 -2.83 2.34 3.70
CA ALA A 83 -3.46 1.39 2.79
C ALA A 83 -4.62 0.66 3.48
N SER A 84 -4.41 0.17 4.69
CA SER A 84 -5.43 -0.58 5.42
C SER A 84 -6.68 0.26 5.69
N GLU A 85 -6.50 1.51 6.05
CA GLU A 85 -7.63 2.42 6.30
C GLU A 85 -8.41 2.68 5.02
N LEU A 86 -7.73 2.81 3.89
CA LEU A 86 -8.41 2.99 2.61
C LEU A 86 -9.26 1.77 2.26
N PHE A 87 -8.72 0.56 2.44
CA PHE A 87 -9.50 -0.65 2.19
C PHE A 87 -10.72 -0.74 3.12
N GLY A 88 -10.59 -0.30 4.36
CA GLY A 88 -11.70 -0.22 5.30
C GLY A 88 -12.75 0.79 4.86
N ASP A 89 -12.32 1.95 4.37
CA ASP A 89 -13.23 2.99 3.87
C ASP A 89 -14.00 2.52 2.64
N VAL A 90 -13.36 1.77 1.75
CA VAL A 90 -13.98 1.31 0.50
C VAL A 90 -14.91 0.11 0.74
N PHE A 91 -14.49 -0.86 1.56
CA PHE A 91 -15.18 -2.14 1.69
C PHE A 91 -15.86 -2.36 3.06
N GLY A 92 -15.67 -1.46 4.02
CA GLY A 92 -16.21 -1.66 5.36
C GLY A 92 -15.60 -2.91 6.01
N ASP A 93 -16.43 -3.73 6.65
CA ASP A 93 -15.96 -4.94 7.30
C ASP A 93 -15.27 -5.92 6.34
N ALA A 94 -15.66 -5.94 5.08
CA ALA A 94 -15.02 -6.77 4.07
C ALA A 94 -13.58 -6.33 3.77
N GLY A 95 -13.20 -5.13 4.18
CA GLY A 95 -11.83 -4.61 4.06
C GLY A 95 -10.88 -5.11 5.14
N ARG A 96 -11.38 -5.77 6.17
CA ARG A 96 -10.52 -6.33 7.23
C ARG A 96 -9.69 -7.48 6.69
N HIS A 97 -8.41 -7.46 6.95
CA HIS A 97 -7.46 -8.36 6.31
C HIS A 97 -6.34 -8.77 7.26
N ALA A 98 -5.68 -9.87 6.96
CA ALA A 98 -4.40 -10.23 7.57
C ALA A 98 -3.31 -9.35 6.94
N ARG A 99 -2.24 -9.06 7.67
CA ARG A 99 -1.24 -8.11 7.19
C ARG A 99 0.17 -8.41 7.68
N SER A 100 1.16 -8.14 6.81
CA SER A 100 2.54 -7.92 7.21
C SER A 100 2.94 -6.52 6.75
N ALA A 101 3.67 -5.80 7.60
CA ALA A 101 4.21 -4.49 7.28
C ALA A 101 5.67 -4.49 7.72
N VAL A 102 6.59 -4.45 6.76
CA VAL A 102 8.01 -4.67 7.01
C VAL A 102 8.87 -3.59 6.38
N GLY A 103 10.06 -3.39 6.95
CA GLY A 103 11.07 -2.52 6.37
C GLY A 103 11.93 -3.26 5.37
N VAL A 104 12.32 -2.58 4.31
CA VAL A 104 13.26 -3.08 3.31
C VAL A 104 14.33 -2.03 3.05
N VAL A 105 15.46 -2.46 2.50
CA VAL A 105 16.58 -1.55 2.24
C VAL A 105 16.24 -0.55 1.15
N ALA A 106 15.57 -0.98 0.11
CA ALA A 106 15.21 -0.15 -1.04
C ALA A 106 14.04 -0.78 -1.77
N LEU A 107 13.34 0.03 -2.56
CA LEU A 107 12.25 -0.40 -3.42
C LEU A 107 12.51 0.05 -4.85
N PRO A 108 11.88 -0.56 -5.84
CA PRO A 108 12.06 -0.17 -7.23
C PRO A 108 11.82 1.32 -7.44
N LEU A 109 12.63 1.92 -8.28
CA LEU A 109 12.54 3.33 -8.69
C LEU A 109 12.76 4.32 -7.54
N GLY A 110 13.24 3.84 -6.38
CA GLY A 110 13.39 4.68 -5.19
C GLY A 110 12.08 4.96 -4.47
N ALA A 111 11.06 4.13 -4.68
CA ALA A 111 9.78 4.30 -4.01
C ALA A 111 9.93 4.17 -2.49
N PRO A 112 9.23 4.99 -1.70
CA PRO A 112 9.29 4.89 -0.25
C PRO A 112 8.43 3.75 0.30
N VAL A 113 7.38 3.38 -0.39
CA VAL A 113 6.44 2.34 0.03
C VAL A 113 5.99 1.52 -1.17
N GLU A 114 5.55 0.28 -0.90
CA GLU A 114 4.96 -0.60 -1.89
C GLU A 114 3.93 -1.47 -1.19
N VAL A 115 2.79 -1.72 -1.84
CA VAL A 115 1.70 -2.51 -1.26
C VAL A 115 1.24 -3.55 -2.26
N GLU A 116 1.15 -4.80 -1.80
CA GLU A 116 0.49 -5.86 -2.55
C GLU A 116 -0.73 -6.37 -1.78
N VAL A 117 -1.71 -6.89 -2.49
CA VAL A 117 -2.96 -7.31 -1.86
C VAL A 117 -3.51 -8.56 -2.54
N ILE A 118 -4.18 -9.38 -1.75
CA ILE A 118 -4.96 -10.53 -2.24
C ILE A 118 -6.41 -10.24 -1.88
N VAL A 119 -7.30 -10.32 -2.86
CA VAL A 119 -8.74 -10.16 -2.64
C VAL A 119 -9.48 -11.41 -3.08
N HIS A 120 -10.55 -11.73 -2.37
CA HIS A 120 -11.48 -12.79 -2.74
C HIS A 120 -12.64 -12.16 -3.51
N VAL A 121 -12.91 -12.71 -4.67
CA VAL A 121 -13.90 -12.17 -5.60
C VAL A 121 -14.98 -13.23 -5.81
N ARG A 122 -16.24 -12.82 -5.77
CA ARG A 122 -17.33 -13.75 -6.11
C ARG A 122 -17.51 -13.84 -7.62
N ASP A 123 -18.03 -14.96 -8.02
CA ASP A 123 -18.29 -15.27 -9.43
C ASP A 123 -19.36 -14.38 -10.09
#